data_0415161ddbce5dcc19b89dd5de5fcad6
#
_entry.id   0415161ddbce5dcc19b89dd5de5fcad6
#
_cell.length_a   1.000
_cell.length_b   1.000
_cell.length_c   1.000
_cell.angle_alpha   90.00
_cell.angle_beta   90.00
_cell.angle_gamma   90.00
#
_symmetry.space_group_name_H-M   'P 1'
#
loop_
_entity.id
_entity.type
_entity.pdbx_description
1 polymer ?
#
loop_
_entity_poly.entity_id
_entity_poly.type
_entity_poly.pdbx_seq_one_letter_code
_entity_poly.pdbx_strand_id
1 'polypeptide(L)'
;FGLIYASNYINTFIFSYVQKASGTSLKGVDFTSSGTALGGVTSVLAMSVLAPFFEELMFRGTLFRNAEKCGQLTGIIMVGLTFGLWHGSYQQILYAAVMGMCACFMVAKTGSIFPSLILHFTMNTIGAIQSVALGSIDFDKFAAELEKGQITGTAPMIIIAVALLSFGLMIAGLVLFVKELRYHRDSFRLINFCPDVSQGKKIVIYLTAPVTILAFAGLIFITVRTALGLGLF
;
A
#
# COMPACT_ATOMS: atom_id res chain seq x y z
N PHE A 1 -3.77 -5.82 -8.69
CA PHE A 1 -2.56 -6.45 -8.12
C PHE A 1 -1.29 -6.03 -8.86
N GLY A 2 -1.21 -6.10 -10.21
CA GLY A 2 0.01 -5.84 -10.97
C GLY A 2 0.70 -4.52 -10.63
N LEU A 3 -0.03 -3.39 -10.69
CA LEU A 3 0.51 -2.07 -10.36
C LEU A 3 0.93 -1.94 -8.90
N ILE A 4 0.19 -2.56 -7.99
CA ILE A 4 0.45 -2.49 -6.55
C ILE A 4 1.75 -3.24 -6.20
N TYR A 5 1.91 -4.47 -6.68
CA TYR A 5 3.14 -5.21 -6.46
C TYR A 5 4.34 -4.60 -7.17
N ALA A 6 4.17 -4.08 -8.40
CA ALA A 6 5.23 -3.34 -9.08
C ALA A 6 5.69 -2.13 -8.27
N SER A 7 4.76 -1.33 -7.73
CA SER A 7 5.10 -0.19 -6.88
C SER A 7 5.78 -0.61 -5.57
N ASN A 8 5.40 -1.76 -4.99
CA ASN A 8 6.07 -2.30 -3.81
C ASN A 8 7.51 -2.70 -4.09
N TYR A 9 7.79 -3.40 -5.19
CA TYR A 9 9.17 -3.74 -5.59
C TYR A 9 10.01 -2.50 -5.89
N ILE A 10 9.44 -1.50 -6.59
CA ILE A 10 10.11 -0.21 -6.83
C ILE A 10 10.43 0.48 -5.50
N ASN A 11 9.48 0.53 -4.59
CA ASN A 11 9.65 1.12 -3.26
C ASN A 11 10.80 0.43 -2.50
N THR A 12 10.81 -0.89 -2.46
CA THR A 12 11.86 -1.69 -1.80
C THR A 12 13.24 -1.41 -2.42
N PHE A 13 13.32 -1.34 -3.76
CA PHE A 13 14.56 -1.02 -4.46
C PHE A 13 15.07 0.39 -4.11
N ILE A 14 14.20 1.40 -4.18
CA ILE A 14 14.55 2.79 -3.82
C ILE A 14 15.07 2.84 -2.40
N PHE A 15 14.42 2.16 -1.47
CA PHE A 15 14.84 2.15 -0.07
C PHE A 15 16.18 1.47 0.16
N SER A 16 16.37 0.29 -0.42
CA SER A 16 17.64 -0.40 -0.33
C SER A 16 18.79 0.47 -0.86
N TYR A 17 18.53 1.20 -1.95
CA TYR A 17 19.51 2.13 -2.52
C TYR A 17 19.80 3.31 -1.60
N VAL A 18 18.76 3.96 -1.07
CA VAL A 18 18.88 5.11 -0.16
C VAL A 18 19.62 4.73 1.12
N GLN A 19 19.30 3.61 1.75
CA GLN A 19 20.00 3.11 2.94
C GLN A 19 21.48 2.86 2.66
N LYS A 20 21.78 2.23 1.52
CA LYS A 20 23.16 1.96 1.12
C LYS A 20 23.93 3.26 0.84
N ALA A 21 23.32 4.22 0.16
CA ALA A 21 23.96 5.49 -0.21
C ALA A 21 24.16 6.43 0.99
N SER A 22 23.20 6.46 1.94
CA SER A 22 23.27 7.33 3.12
C SER A 22 24.04 6.74 4.29
N GLY A 23 24.32 5.43 4.28
CA GLY A 23 24.86 4.71 5.44
C GLY A 23 23.93 4.67 6.65
N THR A 24 22.67 5.11 6.49
CA THR A 24 21.70 5.23 7.57
C THR A 24 20.76 4.03 7.57
N SER A 25 20.67 3.32 8.68
CA SER A 25 19.63 2.28 8.87
C SER A 25 18.32 2.97 9.23
N LEU A 26 17.41 3.05 8.27
CA LEU A 26 16.07 3.54 8.51
C LEU A 26 15.25 2.45 9.20
N LYS A 27 14.55 2.81 10.28
CA LYS A 27 13.70 1.86 11.00
C LYS A 27 12.33 1.74 10.32
N GLY A 28 11.90 0.51 10.06
CA GLY A 28 10.54 0.21 9.65
C GLY A 28 9.59 0.08 10.85
N VAL A 29 8.31 -0.02 10.56
CA VAL A 29 7.31 -0.36 11.59
C VAL A 29 7.41 -1.86 11.87
N ASP A 30 7.62 -2.22 13.13
CA ASP A 30 7.63 -3.62 13.56
C ASP A 30 6.20 -4.06 13.91
N PHE A 31 5.69 -5.02 13.17
CA PHE A 31 4.37 -5.61 13.38
C PHE A 31 4.42 -6.94 14.17
N THR A 32 5.61 -7.38 14.59
CA THR A 32 5.81 -8.71 15.17
C THR A 32 5.70 -8.76 16.70
N SER A 33 5.34 -7.67 17.35
CA SER A 33 5.53 -7.44 18.80
C SER A 33 4.63 -8.22 19.76
N SER A 34 3.82 -9.19 19.32
CA SER A 34 3.03 -10.00 20.24
C SER A 34 3.68 -11.38 20.47
N GLY A 35 4.47 -11.49 21.52
CA GLY A 35 5.16 -12.75 21.90
C GLY A 35 4.28 -13.94 22.28
N THR A 36 2.97 -13.91 21.96
CA THR A 36 2.03 -15.02 22.24
C THR A 36 1.29 -15.41 20.96
N ALA A 37 0.93 -16.71 20.84
CA ALA A 37 0.15 -17.22 19.71
C ALA A 37 -1.19 -16.48 19.55
N LEU A 38 -1.87 -16.19 20.65
CA LEU A 38 -3.12 -15.43 20.64
C LEU A 38 -2.91 -14.01 20.11
N GLY A 39 -1.84 -13.34 20.54
CA GLY A 39 -1.45 -12.02 20.04
C GLY A 39 -1.16 -12.04 18.54
N GLY A 40 -0.52 -13.09 18.03
CA GLY A 40 -0.30 -13.26 16.58
C GLY A 40 -1.61 -13.37 15.80
N VAL A 41 -2.54 -14.21 16.24
CA VAL A 41 -3.86 -14.36 15.59
C VAL A 41 -4.66 -13.06 15.63
N THR A 42 -4.70 -12.38 16.79
CA THR A 42 -5.43 -11.09 16.91
C THR A 42 -4.81 -10.02 16.04
N SER A 43 -3.48 -9.95 15.93
CA SER A 43 -2.80 -9.01 15.03
C SER A 43 -3.14 -9.29 13.56
N VAL A 44 -3.10 -10.55 13.14
CA VAL A 44 -3.48 -10.93 11.76
C VAL A 44 -4.93 -10.55 11.46
N LEU A 45 -5.88 -10.83 12.37
CA LEU A 45 -7.28 -10.45 12.18
C LEU A 45 -7.46 -8.92 12.15
N ALA A 46 -6.80 -8.19 13.04
CA ALA A 46 -6.85 -6.73 13.06
C ALA A 46 -6.31 -6.14 11.75
N MET A 47 -5.15 -6.60 11.29
CA MET A 47 -4.50 -6.10 10.07
C MET A 47 -5.23 -6.53 8.79
N SER A 48 -5.75 -7.75 8.73
CA SER A 48 -6.34 -8.31 7.51
C SER A 48 -7.81 -7.97 7.32
N VAL A 49 -8.55 -7.74 8.40
CA VAL A 49 -10.02 -7.56 8.37
C VAL A 49 -10.44 -6.21 8.92
N LEU A 50 -10.10 -5.91 10.18
CA LEU A 50 -10.63 -4.73 10.85
C LEU A 50 -10.08 -3.44 10.25
N ALA A 51 -8.76 -3.33 10.11
CA ALA A 51 -8.14 -2.13 9.54
C ALA A 51 -8.65 -1.88 8.10
N PRO A 52 -8.59 -2.83 7.15
CA PRO A 52 -9.13 -2.64 5.81
C PRO A 52 -10.61 -2.24 5.80
N PHE A 53 -11.43 -2.83 6.65
CA PHE A 53 -12.85 -2.51 6.71
C PHE A 53 -13.09 -1.03 7.06
N PHE A 54 -12.49 -0.55 8.15
CA PHE A 54 -12.65 0.84 8.57
C PHE A 54 -11.97 1.82 7.62
N GLU A 55 -10.82 1.46 7.06
CA GLU A 55 -10.12 2.29 6.09
C GLU A 55 -10.91 2.42 4.78
N GLU A 56 -11.53 1.35 4.27
CA GLU A 56 -12.37 1.46 3.08
C GLU A 56 -13.60 2.33 3.32
N LEU A 57 -14.25 2.21 4.48
CA LEU A 57 -15.36 3.09 4.83
C LEU A 57 -14.94 4.57 4.89
N MET A 58 -13.80 4.85 5.50
CA MET A 58 -13.28 6.21 5.64
C MET A 58 -12.80 6.78 4.30
N PHE A 59 -11.91 6.05 3.61
CA PHE A 59 -11.27 6.56 2.39
C PHE A 59 -12.18 6.47 1.16
N ARG A 60 -12.87 5.35 0.96
CA ARG A 60 -13.70 5.14 -0.25
C ARG A 60 -15.14 5.51 -0.01
N GLY A 61 -15.69 5.17 1.15
CA GLY A 61 -17.06 5.51 1.51
C GLY A 61 -17.27 7.01 1.74
N THR A 62 -16.29 7.69 2.36
CA THR A 62 -16.45 9.11 2.73
C THR A 62 -15.55 10.04 1.93
N LEU A 63 -14.23 9.89 2.04
CA LEU A 63 -13.28 10.87 1.47
C LEU A 63 -13.35 10.89 -0.06
N PHE A 64 -13.30 9.73 -0.71
CA PHE A 64 -13.35 9.63 -2.16
C PHE A 64 -14.70 10.10 -2.71
N ARG A 65 -15.82 9.73 -2.08
CA ARG A 65 -17.16 10.17 -2.51
C ARG A 65 -17.34 11.68 -2.48
N ASN A 66 -16.62 12.37 -1.61
CA ASN A 66 -16.60 13.84 -1.61
C ASN A 66 -15.61 14.40 -2.64
N ALA A 67 -14.42 13.81 -2.73
CA ALA A 67 -13.38 14.30 -3.66
C ALA A 67 -13.75 14.08 -5.13
N GLU A 68 -14.43 12.97 -5.48
CA GLU A 68 -14.85 12.68 -6.85
C GLU A 68 -15.81 13.72 -7.45
N LYS A 69 -16.53 14.50 -6.62
CA LYS A 69 -17.40 15.59 -7.06
C LYS A 69 -16.62 16.69 -7.81
N CYS A 70 -15.33 16.84 -7.54
CA CYS A 70 -14.45 17.71 -8.30
C CYS A 70 -13.90 17.07 -9.59
N GLY A 71 -14.21 15.80 -9.81
CA GLY A 71 -13.75 14.95 -10.91
C GLY A 71 -13.08 13.67 -10.39
N GLN A 72 -13.46 12.56 -11.00
CA GLN A 72 -13.00 11.24 -10.54
C GLN A 72 -11.47 11.12 -10.53
N LEU A 73 -10.77 11.63 -11.56
CA LEU A 73 -9.30 11.58 -11.61
C LEU A 73 -8.66 12.35 -10.46
N THR A 74 -9.17 13.56 -10.16
CA THR A 74 -8.68 14.35 -9.02
C THR A 74 -8.88 13.58 -7.71
N GLY A 75 -10.08 13.03 -7.49
CA GLY A 75 -10.39 12.22 -6.31
C GLY A 75 -9.47 10.99 -6.18
N ILE A 76 -9.25 10.25 -7.27
CA ILE A 76 -8.36 9.07 -7.29
C ILE A 76 -6.95 9.46 -6.86
N ILE A 77 -6.37 10.50 -7.45
CA ILE A 77 -5.00 10.92 -7.16
C ILE A 77 -4.89 11.41 -5.71
N MET A 78 -5.77 12.33 -5.30
CA MET A 78 -5.64 12.96 -3.99
C MET A 78 -5.92 12.00 -2.84
N VAL A 79 -6.98 11.18 -2.96
CA VAL A 79 -7.29 10.20 -1.92
C VAL A 79 -6.26 9.06 -1.88
N GLY A 80 -5.73 8.65 -3.04
CA GLY A 80 -4.64 7.67 -3.08
C GLY A 80 -3.38 8.18 -2.41
N LEU A 81 -2.95 9.42 -2.67
CA LEU A 81 -1.81 10.03 -1.99
C LEU A 81 -2.02 10.17 -0.48
N THR A 82 -3.22 10.61 -0.07
CA THR A 82 -3.58 10.71 1.34
C THR A 82 -3.52 9.34 2.02
N PHE A 83 -4.02 8.29 1.34
CA PHE A 83 -3.98 6.92 1.83
C PHE A 83 -2.54 6.41 2.02
N GLY A 84 -1.65 6.70 1.06
CA GLY A 84 -0.23 6.36 1.20
C GLY A 84 0.42 7.06 2.40
N LEU A 85 0.22 8.37 2.55
CA LEU A 85 0.76 9.14 3.66
C LEU A 85 0.17 8.74 5.02
N TRP A 86 -1.11 8.32 5.05
CA TRP A 86 -1.80 7.86 6.25
C TRP A 86 -1.06 6.72 6.97
N HIS A 87 -0.37 5.86 6.22
CA HIS A 87 0.38 4.74 6.79
C HIS A 87 1.57 5.16 7.66
N GLY A 88 2.03 6.42 7.58
CA GLY A 88 3.12 6.95 8.40
C GLY A 88 4.44 6.17 8.30
N SER A 89 4.58 5.31 7.31
CA SER A 89 5.73 4.46 7.08
C SER A 89 6.27 4.66 5.66
N TYR A 90 7.51 5.09 5.58
CA TYR A 90 8.18 5.28 4.30
C TYR A 90 8.20 4.00 3.44
N GLN A 91 8.25 2.82 4.09
CA GLN A 91 8.21 1.52 3.41
C GLN A 91 6.86 1.25 2.74
N GLN A 92 5.80 1.95 3.16
CA GLN A 92 4.44 1.70 2.71
C GLN A 92 3.87 2.80 1.81
N ILE A 93 4.40 4.03 1.87
CA ILE A 93 3.81 5.21 1.19
C ILE A 93 3.52 4.95 -0.27
N LEU A 94 4.50 4.49 -1.04
CA LEU A 94 4.36 4.37 -2.49
C LEU A 94 3.34 3.30 -2.89
N TYR A 95 3.48 2.09 -2.35
CA TYR A 95 2.58 1.01 -2.73
C TYR A 95 1.16 1.24 -2.18
N ALA A 96 1.03 1.81 -0.97
CA ALA A 96 -0.26 2.15 -0.41
C ALA A 96 -0.94 3.29 -1.19
N ALA A 97 -0.19 4.29 -1.66
CA ALA A 97 -0.74 5.32 -2.54
C ALA A 97 -1.27 4.71 -3.85
N VAL A 98 -0.49 3.84 -4.50
CA VAL A 98 -0.92 3.16 -5.74
C VAL A 98 -2.12 2.25 -5.48
N MET A 99 -2.10 1.49 -4.38
CA MET A 99 -3.24 0.68 -3.95
C MET A 99 -4.48 1.56 -3.71
N GLY A 100 -4.29 2.70 -3.04
CA GLY A 100 -5.32 3.69 -2.80
C GLY A 100 -5.95 4.21 -4.08
N MET A 101 -5.14 4.53 -5.08
CA MET A 101 -5.60 4.97 -6.41
C MET A 101 -6.37 3.86 -7.13
N CYS A 102 -5.85 2.62 -7.12
CA CYS A 102 -6.53 1.47 -7.72
C CYS A 102 -7.89 1.22 -7.06
N ALA A 103 -7.98 1.27 -5.74
CA ALA A 103 -9.21 1.09 -4.99
C ALA A 103 -10.23 2.21 -5.30
N CYS A 104 -9.80 3.48 -5.33
CA CYS A 104 -10.67 4.59 -5.75
C CYS A 104 -11.15 4.43 -7.19
N PHE A 105 -10.28 3.97 -8.11
CA PHE A 105 -10.66 3.69 -9.49
C PHE A 105 -11.73 2.60 -9.57
N MET A 106 -11.58 1.51 -8.81
CA MET A 106 -12.60 0.44 -8.75
C MET A 106 -13.94 0.99 -8.26
N VAL A 107 -13.94 1.83 -7.23
CA VAL A 107 -15.17 2.46 -6.72
C VAL A 107 -15.78 3.42 -7.74
N ALA A 108 -14.95 4.22 -8.44
CA ALA A 108 -15.40 5.12 -9.50
C ALA A 108 -16.10 4.36 -10.64
N LYS A 109 -15.63 3.16 -10.97
CA LYS A 109 -16.15 2.33 -12.09
C LYS A 109 -17.36 1.49 -11.69
N THR A 110 -17.39 1.00 -10.46
CA THR A 110 -18.45 0.06 -10.01
C THR A 110 -19.54 0.71 -9.18
N GLY A 111 -19.29 1.90 -8.65
CA GLY A 111 -20.19 2.54 -7.68
C GLY A 111 -20.19 1.86 -6.30
N SER A 112 -19.40 0.81 -6.09
CA SER A 112 -19.41 -0.03 -4.89
C SER A 112 -18.03 -0.07 -4.23
N ILE A 113 -17.99 -0.11 -2.90
CA ILE A 113 -16.77 -0.31 -2.12
C ILE A 113 -16.36 -1.79 -2.00
N PHE A 114 -17.23 -2.74 -2.33
CA PHE A 114 -16.93 -4.17 -2.17
C PHE A 114 -15.71 -4.66 -2.95
N PRO A 115 -15.53 -4.30 -4.24
CA PRO A 115 -14.33 -4.73 -4.97
C PRO A 115 -13.04 -4.19 -4.36
N SER A 116 -13.03 -2.93 -3.88
CA SER A 116 -11.87 -2.36 -3.21
C SER A 116 -11.62 -3.00 -1.85
N LEU A 117 -12.67 -3.35 -1.11
CA LEU A 117 -12.57 -4.07 0.16
C LEU A 117 -11.94 -5.46 -0.02
N ILE A 118 -12.38 -6.22 -1.05
CA ILE A 118 -11.78 -7.53 -1.36
C ILE A 118 -10.31 -7.38 -1.73
N LEU A 119 -9.96 -6.40 -2.57
CA LEU A 119 -8.58 -6.11 -2.91
C LEU A 119 -7.74 -5.82 -1.67
N HIS A 120 -8.24 -4.94 -0.79
CA HIS A 120 -7.55 -4.52 0.42
C HIS A 120 -7.37 -5.68 1.41
N PHE A 121 -8.42 -6.46 1.67
CA PHE A 121 -8.34 -7.66 2.51
C PHE A 121 -7.30 -8.64 1.99
N THR A 122 -7.29 -8.89 0.69
CA THR A 122 -6.34 -9.81 0.07
C THR A 122 -4.90 -9.33 0.26
N MET A 123 -4.63 -8.05 -0.02
CA MET A 123 -3.29 -7.47 0.13
C MET A 123 -2.80 -7.52 1.58
N ASN A 124 -3.66 -7.14 2.52
CA ASN A 124 -3.30 -7.14 3.93
C ASN A 124 -3.15 -8.55 4.51
N THR A 125 -3.96 -9.50 4.06
CA THR A 125 -3.82 -10.91 4.48
C THR A 125 -2.48 -11.48 4.01
N ILE A 126 -2.10 -11.25 2.76
CA ILE A 126 -0.79 -11.69 2.24
C ILE A 126 0.34 -11.03 3.03
N GLY A 127 0.26 -9.72 3.27
CA GLY A 127 1.24 -8.99 4.08
C GLY A 127 1.33 -9.48 5.52
N ALA A 128 0.20 -9.77 6.16
CA ALA A 128 0.15 -10.28 7.53
C ALA A 128 0.79 -11.69 7.65
N ILE A 129 0.48 -12.59 6.70
CA ILE A 129 1.10 -13.92 6.64
C ILE A 129 2.62 -13.79 6.47
N GLN A 130 3.06 -12.90 5.58
CA GLN A 130 4.48 -12.65 5.36
C GLN A 130 5.17 -12.09 6.61
N SER A 131 4.53 -11.15 7.31
CA SER A 131 5.08 -10.54 8.53
C SER A 131 5.25 -11.57 9.65
N VAL A 132 4.24 -12.43 9.86
CA VAL A 132 4.33 -13.53 10.85
C VAL A 132 5.43 -14.52 10.49
N ALA A 133 5.55 -14.89 9.22
CA ALA A 133 6.59 -15.80 8.76
C ALA A 133 7.99 -15.18 8.93
N LEU A 134 8.18 -13.90 8.60
CA LEU A 134 9.44 -13.18 8.79
C LEU A 134 9.84 -13.09 10.26
N GLY A 135 8.89 -12.84 11.16
CA GLY A 135 9.15 -12.76 12.59
C GLY A 135 9.54 -14.09 13.24
N SER A 136 9.31 -15.22 12.55
CA SER A 136 9.68 -16.56 13.02
C SER A 136 10.96 -17.12 12.41
N ILE A 137 11.66 -16.36 11.55
CA ILE A 137 12.92 -16.78 10.93
C ILE A 137 14.11 -16.43 11.82
N ASP A 138 14.94 -17.44 12.09
CA ASP A 138 16.31 -17.28 12.52
C ASP A 138 17.17 -17.01 11.25
N PHE A 139 17.54 -15.74 11.03
CA PHE A 139 18.24 -15.32 9.82
C PHE A 139 19.65 -15.89 9.71
N ASP A 140 20.35 -16.14 10.84
CA ASP A 140 21.71 -16.70 10.83
C ASP A 140 21.65 -18.17 10.40
N LYS A 141 20.69 -18.92 10.97
CA LYS A 141 20.43 -20.29 10.54
C LYS A 141 20.01 -20.38 9.08
N PHE A 142 19.12 -19.48 8.64
CA PHE A 142 18.63 -19.45 7.28
C PHE A 142 19.77 -19.14 6.27
N ALA A 143 20.67 -18.21 6.59
CA ALA A 143 21.83 -17.92 5.76
C ALA A 143 22.77 -19.15 5.64
N ALA A 144 23.05 -19.84 6.74
CA ALA A 144 23.86 -21.04 6.73
C ALA A 144 23.23 -22.22 5.96
N GLU A 145 21.90 -22.32 5.96
CA GLU A 145 21.16 -23.31 5.17
C GLU A 145 21.21 -23.00 3.67
N LEU A 146 21.08 -21.71 3.30
CA LEU A 146 21.19 -21.25 1.92
C LEU A 146 22.58 -21.55 1.32
N GLU A 147 23.65 -21.34 2.08
CA GLU A 147 25.03 -21.67 1.65
C GLU A 147 25.19 -23.18 1.36
N LYS A 148 24.43 -24.03 2.05
CA LYS A 148 24.42 -25.49 1.84
C LYS A 148 23.44 -25.93 0.74
N GLY A 149 22.71 -25.00 0.11
CA GLY A 149 21.66 -25.30 -0.86
C GLY A 149 20.46 -26.03 -0.24
N GLN A 150 20.26 -25.89 1.07
CA GLN A 150 19.16 -26.52 1.80
C GLN A 150 18.26 -25.42 2.37
N ILE A 151 16.98 -25.59 2.26
CA ILE A 151 15.99 -24.70 2.89
C ILE A 151 15.13 -25.59 3.78
N THR A 152 15.25 -25.42 5.09
CA THR A 152 14.50 -26.18 6.08
C THR A 152 13.57 -25.26 6.87
N GLY A 153 12.43 -25.79 7.29
CA GLY A 153 11.43 -25.06 8.05
C GLY A 153 10.30 -24.47 7.20
N THR A 154 9.16 -24.26 7.88
CA THR A 154 7.93 -23.76 7.21
C THR A 154 7.97 -22.26 6.89
N ALA A 155 8.58 -21.44 7.76
CA ALA A 155 8.62 -20.00 7.59
C ALA A 155 9.37 -19.54 6.33
N PRO A 156 10.60 -20.01 6.03
CA PRO A 156 11.26 -19.73 4.78
C PRO A 156 10.47 -20.18 3.54
N MET A 157 9.83 -21.35 3.60
CA MET A 157 8.99 -21.84 2.50
C MET A 157 7.78 -20.96 2.27
N ILE A 158 7.12 -20.46 3.31
CA ILE A 158 6.00 -19.51 3.21
C ILE A 158 6.47 -18.23 2.54
N ILE A 159 7.63 -17.67 2.94
CA ILE A 159 8.14 -16.43 2.35
C ILE A 159 8.45 -16.61 0.87
N ILE A 160 9.10 -17.70 0.48
CA ILE A 160 9.37 -17.99 -0.93
C ILE A 160 8.08 -18.15 -1.70
N ALA A 161 7.11 -18.90 -1.18
CA ALA A 161 5.81 -19.10 -1.83
C ALA A 161 5.06 -17.77 -2.02
N VAL A 162 5.04 -16.91 -0.98
CA VAL A 162 4.43 -15.57 -1.07
C VAL A 162 5.18 -14.67 -2.05
N ALA A 163 6.51 -14.73 -2.10
CA ALA A 163 7.30 -13.98 -3.07
C ALA A 163 7.01 -14.41 -4.50
N LEU A 164 6.95 -15.71 -4.78
CA LEU A 164 6.61 -16.25 -6.09
C LEU A 164 5.17 -15.91 -6.49
N LEU A 165 4.22 -16.02 -5.55
CA LEU A 165 2.82 -15.61 -5.78
C LEU A 165 2.72 -14.13 -6.12
N SER A 166 3.35 -13.25 -5.33
CA SER A 166 3.30 -11.81 -5.55
C SER A 166 3.94 -11.41 -6.87
N PHE A 167 5.05 -12.05 -7.24
CA PHE A 167 5.71 -11.83 -8.53
C PHE A 167 4.85 -12.31 -9.70
N GLY A 168 4.23 -13.48 -9.58
CA GLY A 168 3.29 -14.00 -10.56
C GLY A 168 2.07 -13.10 -10.74
N LEU A 169 1.47 -12.62 -9.64
CA LEU A 169 0.36 -11.67 -9.66
C LEU A 169 0.77 -10.31 -10.25
N MET A 170 2.01 -9.88 -10.02
CA MET A 170 2.54 -8.67 -10.63
C MET A 170 2.59 -8.81 -12.15
N ILE A 171 3.23 -9.86 -12.67
CA ILE A 171 3.36 -10.07 -14.11
C ILE A 171 1.99 -10.23 -14.76
N ALA A 172 1.17 -11.14 -14.25
CA ALA A 172 -0.16 -11.39 -14.78
C ALA A 172 -1.03 -10.12 -14.76
N GLY A 173 -1.01 -9.39 -13.65
CA GLY A 173 -1.75 -8.14 -13.50
C GLY A 173 -1.27 -7.03 -14.43
N LEU A 174 0.04 -6.89 -14.66
CA LEU A 174 0.58 -5.93 -15.63
C LEU A 174 0.23 -6.30 -17.06
N VAL A 175 0.32 -7.57 -17.43
CA VAL A 175 -0.07 -8.05 -18.75
C VAL A 175 -1.55 -7.79 -19.02
N LEU A 176 -2.43 -8.11 -18.05
CA LEU A 176 -3.87 -7.85 -18.17
C LEU A 176 -4.15 -6.34 -18.23
N PHE A 177 -3.46 -5.52 -17.43
CA PHE A 177 -3.61 -4.07 -17.45
C PHE A 177 -3.23 -3.48 -18.82
N VAL A 178 -2.08 -3.89 -19.38
CA VAL A 178 -1.63 -3.44 -20.71
C VAL A 178 -2.60 -3.89 -21.80
N LYS A 179 -3.08 -5.15 -21.71
CA LYS A 179 -4.10 -5.68 -22.62
C LYS A 179 -5.38 -4.86 -22.58
N GLU A 180 -5.90 -4.60 -21.38
CA GLU A 180 -7.11 -3.80 -21.20
C GLU A 180 -6.93 -2.37 -21.70
N LEU A 181 -5.79 -1.75 -21.37
CA LEU A 181 -5.45 -0.41 -21.85
C LEU A 181 -5.34 -0.33 -23.38
N ARG A 182 -4.88 -1.41 -24.05
CA ARG A 182 -4.74 -1.47 -25.51
C ARG A 182 -6.06 -1.71 -26.23
N TYR A 183 -6.88 -2.62 -25.71
CA TYR A 183 -8.08 -3.10 -26.41
C TYR A 183 -9.38 -2.48 -25.89
N HIS A 184 -9.42 -2.00 -24.65
CA HIS A 184 -10.63 -1.49 -24.01
C HIS A 184 -10.38 -0.13 -23.31
N ARG A 185 -9.82 0.84 -24.05
CA ARG A 185 -9.49 2.18 -23.51
C ARG A 185 -10.67 2.88 -22.85
N ASP A 186 -11.88 2.61 -23.32
CA ASP A 186 -13.11 3.21 -22.78
C ASP A 186 -13.39 2.76 -21.34
N SER A 187 -12.87 1.59 -20.94
CA SER A 187 -12.95 1.11 -19.55
C SER A 187 -12.24 2.07 -18.58
N PHE A 188 -11.28 2.87 -19.05
CA PHE A 188 -10.51 3.81 -18.24
C PHE A 188 -11.06 5.24 -18.27
N ARG A 189 -12.14 5.51 -19.04
CA ARG A 189 -12.75 6.84 -19.05
C ARG A 189 -13.31 7.18 -17.67
N LEU A 190 -12.93 8.36 -17.16
CA LEU A 190 -13.37 8.90 -15.88
C LEU A 190 -14.25 10.12 -16.09
N ILE A 191 -15.22 10.31 -15.20
CA ILE A 191 -16.15 11.43 -15.28
C ILE A 191 -15.48 12.67 -14.69
N ASN A 192 -15.57 13.78 -15.43
CA ASN A 192 -15.16 15.09 -14.98
C ASN A 192 -16.39 15.95 -14.66
N PHE A 193 -16.76 16.06 -13.41
CA PHE A 193 -17.94 16.81 -12.97
C PHE A 193 -17.72 18.34 -12.99
N CYS A 194 -16.49 18.82 -13.14
CA CYS A 194 -16.15 20.24 -13.23
C CYS A 194 -15.30 20.49 -14.48
N PRO A 195 -15.87 20.44 -15.70
CA PRO A 195 -15.11 20.53 -16.94
C PRO A 195 -14.43 21.89 -17.14
N ASP A 196 -15.01 22.96 -16.57
CA ASP A 196 -14.51 24.34 -16.70
C ASP A 196 -13.20 24.60 -15.95
N VAL A 197 -12.79 23.66 -15.08
CA VAL A 197 -11.55 23.77 -14.32
C VAL A 197 -10.56 22.71 -14.78
N SER A 198 -9.36 23.12 -15.19
CA SER A 198 -8.32 22.16 -15.60
C SER A 198 -7.90 21.23 -14.46
N GLN A 199 -7.49 20.02 -14.78
CA GLN A 199 -7.06 19.02 -13.78
C GLN A 199 -5.93 19.52 -12.89
N GLY A 200 -4.93 20.20 -13.48
CA GLY A 200 -3.83 20.79 -12.71
C GLY A 200 -4.33 21.81 -11.70
N LYS A 201 -5.26 22.69 -12.10
CA LYS A 201 -5.85 23.69 -11.19
C LYS A 201 -6.62 23.03 -10.04
N LYS A 202 -7.37 21.96 -10.29
CA LYS A 202 -8.07 21.20 -9.24
C LYS A 202 -7.10 20.60 -8.21
N ILE A 203 -6.03 19.99 -8.69
CA ILE A 203 -4.97 19.43 -7.85
C ILE A 203 -4.32 20.52 -7.00
N VAL A 204 -3.97 21.65 -7.61
CA VAL A 204 -3.38 22.79 -6.90
C VAL A 204 -4.33 23.32 -5.83
N ILE A 205 -5.60 23.54 -6.14
CA ILE A 205 -6.61 24.00 -5.18
C ILE A 205 -6.71 23.02 -4.00
N TYR A 206 -6.72 21.71 -4.26
CA TYR A 206 -6.78 20.70 -3.21
C TYR A 206 -5.53 20.75 -2.32
N LEU A 207 -4.35 20.78 -2.94
CA LEU A 207 -3.07 20.79 -2.22
C LEU A 207 -2.83 22.08 -1.43
N THR A 208 -3.36 23.21 -1.92
CA THR A 208 -3.19 24.52 -1.25
C THR A 208 -4.30 24.82 -0.24
N ALA A 209 -5.30 23.95 -0.10
CA ALA A 209 -6.30 24.10 0.95
C ALA A 209 -5.64 23.99 2.34
N PRO A 210 -5.89 24.94 3.26
CA PRO A 210 -5.20 24.98 4.57
C PRO A 210 -5.29 23.66 5.34
N VAL A 211 -6.45 23.02 5.32
CA VAL A 211 -6.67 21.72 5.99
C VAL A 211 -5.81 20.62 5.35
N THR A 212 -5.67 20.60 4.02
CA THR A 212 -4.83 19.63 3.31
C THR A 212 -3.35 19.85 3.63
N ILE A 213 -2.90 21.12 3.65
CA ILE A 213 -1.51 21.45 4.02
C ILE A 213 -1.21 20.97 5.43
N LEU A 214 -2.08 21.26 6.40
CA LEU A 214 -1.88 20.85 7.80
C LEU A 214 -1.90 19.32 7.92
N ALA A 215 -2.83 18.64 7.27
CA ALA A 215 -2.92 17.19 7.29
C ALA A 215 -1.66 16.53 6.68
N PHE A 216 -1.22 16.98 5.51
CA PHE A 216 -0.02 16.43 4.86
C PHE A 216 1.25 16.74 5.64
N ALA A 217 1.40 17.95 6.17
CA ALA A 217 2.52 18.31 7.04
C ALA A 217 2.59 17.41 8.28
N GLY A 218 1.45 17.14 8.94
CA GLY A 218 1.37 16.24 10.07
C GLY A 218 1.73 14.78 9.69
N LEU A 219 1.19 14.27 8.59
CA LEU A 219 1.48 12.91 8.12
C LEU A 219 2.95 12.74 7.69
N ILE A 220 3.52 13.73 7.01
CA ILE A 220 4.95 13.73 6.65
C ILE A 220 5.82 13.79 7.91
N PHE A 221 5.47 14.63 8.88
CA PHE A 221 6.18 14.72 10.15
C PHE A 221 6.19 13.37 10.88
N ILE A 222 5.04 12.70 10.99
CA ILE A 222 4.94 11.36 11.58
C ILE A 222 5.84 10.37 10.83
N THR A 223 5.77 10.37 9.49
CA THR A 223 6.58 9.46 8.66
C THR A 223 8.08 9.67 8.87
N VAL A 224 8.53 10.93 8.91
CA VAL A 224 9.96 11.24 9.13
C VAL A 224 10.40 10.81 10.53
N ARG A 225 9.61 11.09 11.57
CA ARG A 225 9.92 10.64 12.94
C ARG A 225 10.02 9.13 13.03
N THR A 226 9.08 8.41 12.42
CA THR A 226 9.09 6.94 12.38
C THR A 226 10.35 6.42 11.68
N ALA A 227 10.71 7.00 10.53
CA ALA A 227 11.90 6.62 9.77
C ALA A 227 13.21 6.84 10.55
N LEU A 228 13.29 7.90 11.34
CA LEU A 228 14.44 8.21 12.20
C LEU A 228 14.44 7.41 13.52
N GLY A 229 13.42 6.60 13.77
CA GLY A 229 13.27 5.85 15.04
C GLY A 229 12.99 6.73 16.26
N LEU A 230 12.50 7.95 16.02
CA LEU A 230 12.05 8.86 17.07
C LEU A 230 10.60 8.49 17.39
N GLY A 231 10.31 8.12 18.63
CA GLY A 231 8.94 7.83 19.06
C GLY A 231 7.97 8.99 18.75
N LEU A 232 6.67 8.70 18.72
CA LEU A 232 5.64 9.73 18.49
C LEU A 232 5.49 10.68 19.67
N PHE A 233 5.93 10.24 20.87
CA PHE A 233 5.94 11.00 22.11
C PHE A 233 7.24 10.76 22.86
#